data_64f578875562bebe49370fe1aa92ed01
#
_entry.id   64f578875562bebe49370fe1aa92ed01
#
_cell.length_a   1.000
_cell.length_b   1.000
_cell.length_c   1.000
_cell.angle_alpha   90.00
_cell.angle_beta   90.00
_cell.angle_gamma   90.00
#
_symmetry.space_group_name_H-M   'P 1'
#
loop_
_entity.id
_entity.type
_entity.pdbx_description
1 polymer ?
#
loop_
_entity_poly.entity_id
_entity_poly.type
_entity_poly.pdbx_seq_one_letter_code
_entity_poly.pdbx_strand_id
1 'polypeptide(L)'
;EMCIRDRHAEVVVKEITGASVFDKIPADVEQAPDLKEAWLRNLARLNVCSEKGLSERFDSTIGRATVQMSFGGKLQLTPAEGMIARLPVLNGTTAAASLMTHGYNPEVACWSPFHGSMYAVTQSLVKAVALGADPDTLRLTLQEYFQSLKTKEDWGLPFAALLGANTVLNSMEVPAVGGKDSMSGTFMDLHVPPTLVSFAVNVIDGNYAVSSEAKAAGDKLVFLSTPLLEGDVLDFAALRKNLRKVHELILAGKIKAAAAVEEGGIAAGISKMILGNGLGFTFVKPFPHTENLFTLQPGGLLLEVAGDAVIDNLFEGLDCLPLGTLTESGEVLLNDVVLTQTELRQAFTETLEPIFPSKAPVSATPDDLQKQPLYKNELPLTAPVTLAKPRVFIPVFPGQNCEYDSARAFTKAGAESDIFIVRNLTAQAIEETIQAMVKGIRNAQIIMLPGGFSAGDEPDGSGKFIATMFRNPRIAEAVNELMEQRA
;
A
#
# COMPACT_ATOMS: atom_id res chain seq x y z
N GLU A 1 17.85 18.08 19.17
CA GLU A 1 18.95 18.94 19.70
C GLU A 1 19.91 19.40 18.61
N MET A 2 20.21 18.60 17.57
CA MET A 2 21.10 19.03 16.45
C MET A 2 20.52 20.21 15.69
N CYS A 3 19.25 20.20 15.31
CA CYS A 3 18.62 21.29 14.56
C CYS A 3 18.61 22.64 15.30
N ILE A 4 18.69 22.64 16.62
CA ILE A 4 18.74 23.88 17.40
C ILE A 4 20.15 24.52 17.38
N ARG A 5 21.21 23.72 17.25
CA ARG A 5 22.59 24.22 17.20
C ARG A 5 22.94 24.86 15.86
N ASP A 6 22.36 24.36 14.77
CA ASP A 6 22.71 24.77 13.41
C ASP A 6 21.77 25.86 12.84
N ARG A 7 20.88 26.40 13.66
CA ARG A 7 19.91 27.45 13.29
C ARG A 7 20.47 28.74 12.70
N HIS A 8 21.78 28.91 12.73
CA HIS A 8 22.49 30.04 12.13
C HIS A 8 23.37 29.63 10.96
N ALA A 9 23.24 28.40 10.44
CA ALA A 9 23.98 28.01 9.25
C ALA A 9 23.56 28.85 8.06
N GLU A 10 24.54 29.35 7.32
CA GLU A 10 24.27 29.97 6.03
C GLU A 10 23.79 28.89 5.07
N VAL A 11 22.80 29.27 4.27
CA VAL A 11 22.16 28.35 3.29
C VAL A 11 22.29 28.96 1.91
N VAL A 12 22.71 28.17 0.93
CA VAL A 12 22.70 28.53 -0.48
C VAL A 12 21.82 27.55 -1.25
N VAL A 13 20.72 28.05 -1.76
CA VAL A 13 19.87 27.30 -2.68
C VAL A 13 20.38 27.47 -4.09
N LYS A 14 20.66 26.38 -4.78
CA LYS A 14 21.11 26.42 -6.18
C LYS A 14 19.97 26.86 -7.09
N GLU A 15 20.31 27.69 -8.08
CA GLU A 15 19.37 27.98 -9.17
C GLU A 15 19.09 26.73 -9.99
N ILE A 16 17.87 26.60 -10.43
CA ILE A 16 17.45 25.50 -11.30
C ILE A 16 18.02 25.79 -12.69
N THR A 17 18.74 24.82 -13.23
CA THR A 17 19.33 24.90 -14.57
C THR A 17 18.74 23.79 -15.46
N GLY A 18 18.45 24.13 -16.72
CA GLY A 18 17.91 23.17 -17.70
C GLY A 18 16.39 23.25 -17.87
N ALA A 19 15.89 22.41 -18.77
CA ALA A 19 14.46 22.29 -19.04
C ALA A 19 13.72 21.59 -17.89
N SER A 20 12.42 21.86 -17.77
CA SER A 20 11.55 21.20 -16.81
C SER A 20 11.55 19.67 -17.00
N VAL A 21 11.60 18.94 -15.89
CA VAL A 21 11.46 17.48 -15.94
C VAL A 21 10.01 17.05 -16.15
N PHE A 22 9.04 17.94 -15.93
CA PHE A 22 7.63 17.64 -16.14
C PHE A 22 7.27 17.51 -17.63
N ASP A 23 7.98 18.21 -18.51
CA ASP A 23 7.80 18.12 -19.96
C ASP A 23 8.72 17.09 -20.62
N LYS A 24 9.58 16.43 -19.83
CA LYS A 24 10.60 15.55 -20.36
C LYS A 24 10.04 14.16 -20.63
N ILE A 25 10.23 13.70 -21.86
CA ILE A 25 10.07 12.28 -22.20
C ILE A 25 11.41 11.59 -21.90
N PRO A 26 11.42 10.44 -21.21
CA PRO A 26 12.64 9.67 -20.97
C PRO A 26 13.35 9.31 -22.28
N ALA A 27 14.68 9.44 -22.32
CA ALA A 27 15.45 9.31 -23.55
C ALA A 27 15.29 7.95 -24.26
N ASP A 28 15.14 6.87 -23.54
CA ASP A 28 14.91 5.52 -24.06
C ASP A 28 13.50 5.37 -24.71
N VAL A 29 12.53 6.11 -24.20
CA VAL A 29 11.17 6.21 -24.75
C VAL A 29 11.16 7.12 -25.99
N GLU A 30 11.78 8.28 -25.92
CA GLU A 30 11.87 9.27 -27.01
C GLU A 30 12.60 8.68 -28.24
N GLN A 31 13.64 7.86 -28.01
CA GLN A 31 14.42 7.19 -29.08
C GLN A 31 13.79 5.90 -29.60
N ALA A 32 12.58 5.57 -29.18
CA ALA A 32 11.88 4.40 -29.72
C ALA A 32 11.54 4.58 -31.21
N PRO A 33 11.58 3.51 -32.02
CA PRO A 33 11.36 3.59 -33.46
C PRO A 33 9.91 3.98 -33.83
N ASP A 34 8.96 3.68 -32.95
CA ASP A 34 7.54 3.98 -33.13
C ASP A 34 6.82 4.11 -31.77
N LEU A 35 5.57 4.52 -31.82
CA LEU A 35 4.75 4.75 -30.63
C LEU A 35 4.47 3.47 -29.84
N LYS A 36 4.37 2.33 -30.49
CA LYS A 36 4.17 1.03 -29.83
C LYS A 36 5.38 0.67 -28.97
N GLU A 37 6.56 0.75 -29.56
CA GLU A 37 7.80 0.46 -28.87
C GLU A 37 8.06 1.49 -27.74
N ALA A 38 7.75 2.77 -27.96
CA ALA A 38 7.82 3.80 -26.93
C ALA A 38 6.95 3.44 -25.71
N TRP A 39 5.73 2.97 -25.96
CA TRP A 39 4.82 2.55 -24.90
C TRP A 39 5.35 1.36 -24.08
N LEU A 40 5.84 0.33 -24.76
CA LEU A 40 6.36 -0.88 -24.13
C LEU A 40 7.64 -0.59 -23.33
N ARG A 41 8.58 0.20 -23.89
CA ARG A 41 9.78 0.65 -23.15
C ARG A 41 9.40 1.44 -21.91
N ASN A 42 8.44 2.35 -22.03
CA ASN A 42 7.96 3.14 -20.90
C ASN A 42 7.45 2.26 -19.75
N LEU A 43 6.68 1.21 -20.06
CA LEU A 43 6.18 0.26 -19.05
C LEU A 43 7.29 -0.59 -18.41
N ALA A 44 8.36 -0.86 -19.14
CA ALA A 44 9.48 -1.67 -18.66
C ALA A 44 10.50 -0.90 -17.80
N ARG A 45 10.40 0.43 -17.70
CA ARG A 45 11.29 1.25 -16.87
C ARG A 45 11.17 0.88 -15.39
N LEU A 46 12.29 0.91 -14.65
CA LEU A 46 12.34 0.53 -13.22
C LEU A 46 11.34 1.32 -12.35
N ASN A 47 11.14 2.61 -12.64
CA ASN A 47 10.21 3.45 -11.88
C ASN A 47 8.74 3.29 -12.33
N VAL A 48 8.45 2.44 -13.31
CA VAL A 48 7.11 2.25 -13.89
C VAL A 48 6.64 0.80 -13.78
N CYS A 49 7.56 -0.17 -13.95
CA CYS A 49 7.27 -1.59 -13.97
C CYS A 49 6.67 -2.10 -12.66
N SER A 50 6.15 -3.32 -12.70
CA SER A 50 5.49 -3.94 -11.55
C SER A 50 6.48 -4.32 -10.45
N GLU A 51 6.20 -3.87 -9.24
CA GLU A 51 6.89 -4.27 -8.01
C GLU A 51 6.19 -5.44 -7.28
N LYS A 52 5.35 -6.21 -8.01
CA LYS A 52 4.50 -7.25 -7.43
C LYS A 52 5.28 -8.27 -6.62
N GLY A 53 6.37 -8.80 -7.18
CA GLY A 53 7.19 -9.80 -6.52
C GLY A 53 7.87 -9.29 -5.22
N LEU A 54 8.14 -7.99 -5.12
CA LEU A 54 8.64 -7.37 -3.89
C LEU A 54 7.51 -7.16 -2.88
N SER A 55 6.39 -6.59 -3.31
CA SER A 55 5.26 -6.26 -2.43
C SER A 55 4.60 -7.50 -1.82
N GLU A 56 4.45 -8.59 -2.58
CA GLU A 56 3.81 -9.83 -2.13
C GLU A 56 4.65 -10.67 -1.17
N ARG A 57 5.89 -10.28 -0.88
CA ARG A 57 6.68 -10.87 0.21
C ARG A 57 6.14 -10.50 1.59
N PHE A 58 5.33 -9.47 1.66
CA PHE A 58 4.68 -9.01 2.89
C PHE A 58 3.21 -9.44 2.89
N ASP A 59 2.75 -9.96 4.02
CA ASP A 59 1.35 -10.35 4.17
C ASP A 59 0.46 -9.11 4.32
N SER A 60 -0.34 -8.82 3.29
CA SER A 60 -1.28 -7.71 3.27
C SER A 60 -2.64 -8.03 3.91
N THR A 61 -2.86 -9.26 4.38
CA THR A 61 -4.13 -9.73 4.94
C THR A 61 -4.12 -9.89 6.46
N ILE A 62 -3.03 -9.57 7.13
CA ILE A 62 -2.87 -9.69 8.59
C ILE A 62 -4.00 -8.93 9.30
N GLY A 63 -4.61 -9.62 10.28
CA GLY A 63 -5.68 -9.06 11.11
C GLY A 63 -7.04 -8.97 10.43
N ARG A 64 -7.18 -9.39 9.17
CA ARG A 64 -8.43 -9.35 8.39
C ARG A 64 -9.06 -7.96 8.27
N ALA A 65 -8.26 -6.92 8.36
CA ALA A 65 -8.71 -5.53 8.30
C ALA A 65 -8.57 -4.93 6.90
N THR A 66 -7.83 -5.56 6.00
CA THR A 66 -7.54 -5.08 4.65
C THR A 66 -8.82 -4.88 3.85
N VAL A 67 -9.04 -3.66 3.35
CA VAL A 67 -10.14 -3.31 2.45
C VAL A 67 -9.68 -3.44 1.00
N GLN A 68 -8.44 -3.08 0.71
CA GLN A 68 -7.85 -3.11 -0.62
C GLN A 68 -6.51 -3.84 -0.59
N MET A 69 -6.35 -4.81 -1.50
CA MET A 69 -5.08 -5.53 -1.69
C MET A 69 -4.07 -4.67 -2.42
N SER A 70 -2.79 -4.99 -2.29
CA SER A 70 -1.69 -4.26 -2.96
C SER A 70 -1.81 -4.25 -4.49
N PHE A 71 -2.44 -5.30 -5.05
CA PHE A 71 -2.74 -5.40 -6.48
C PHE A 71 -4.21 -5.78 -6.67
N GLY A 72 -4.94 -4.96 -7.45
CA GLY A 72 -6.36 -5.09 -7.72
C GLY A 72 -6.69 -5.83 -9.02
N GLY A 73 -7.98 -6.09 -9.20
CA GLY A 73 -8.55 -6.77 -10.35
C GLY A 73 -8.49 -8.30 -10.27
N LYS A 74 -9.18 -8.96 -11.18
CA LYS A 74 -9.25 -10.44 -11.27
C LYS A 74 -7.88 -11.10 -11.47
N LEU A 75 -6.99 -10.39 -12.18
CA LEU A 75 -5.61 -10.85 -12.47
C LEU A 75 -4.60 -10.34 -11.43
N GLN A 76 -5.02 -9.49 -10.50
CA GLN A 76 -4.16 -8.88 -9.49
C GLN A 76 -2.90 -8.22 -10.09
N LEU A 77 -3.10 -7.38 -11.11
CA LEU A 77 -2.02 -6.70 -11.83
C LEU A 77 -2.07 -5.17 -11.72
N THR A 78 -3.18 -4.58 -11.29
CA THR A 78 -3.26 -3.13 -11.08
C THR A 78 -2.73 -2.76 -9.70
N PRO A 79 -1.64 -1.97 -9.60
CA PRO A 79 -1.14 -1.50 -8.31
C PRO A 79 -2.20 -0.64 -7.59
N ALA A 80 -2.29 -0.78 -6.27
CA ALA A 80 -3.12 0.10 -5.45
C ALA A 80 -2.41 1.45 -5.24
N GLU A 81 -3.17 2.54 -5.19
CA GLU A 81 -2.66 3.88 -4.90
C GLU A 81 -2.18 4.04 -3.44
N GLY A 82 -2.60 3.15 -2.56
CA GLY A 82 -2.24 3.18 -1.17
C GLY A 82 -2.91 2.07 -0.36
N MET A 83 -2.82 2.16 0.95
CA MET A 83 -3.37 1.19 1.89
C MET A 83 -4.72 1.67 2.42
N ILE A 84 -5.71 0.76 2.47
CA ILE A 84 -6.96 0.97 3.19
C ILE A 84 -7.20 -0.24 4.09
N ALA A 85 -7.35 0.00 5.39
CA ALA A 85 -7.62 -1.04 6.38
C ALA A 85 -8.67 -0.58 7.39
N ARG A 86 -9.64 -1.45 7.70
CA ARG A 86 -10.67 -1.16 8.72
C ARG A 86 -10.03 -0.97 10.08
N LEU A 87 -10.54 -0.02 10.83
CA LEU A 87 -10.08 0.19 12.21
C LEU A 87 -10.41 -1.03 13.07
N PRO A 88 -9.48 -1.50 13.91
CA PRO A 88 -9.75 -2.60 14.81
C PRO A 88 -10.73 -2.16 15.91
N VAL A 89 -11.77 -2.96 16.15
CA VAL A 89 -12.72 -2.76 17.24
C VAL A 89 -12.81 -4.02 18.08
N LEU A 90 -12.98 -3.87 19.38
CA LEU A 90 -13.01 -4.99 20.31
C LEU A 90 -14.23 -5.89 20.06
N ASN A 91 -15.38 -5.29 19.84
CA ASN A 91 -16.63 -6.01 19.60
C ASN A 91 -17.35 -5.45 18.38
N GLY A 92 -17.84 -6.34 17.50
CA GLY A 92 -18.57 -5.95 16.30
C GLY A 92 -17.69 -5.66 15.10
N THR A 93 -18.22 -4.88 14.16
CA THR A 93 -17.57 -4.43 12.92
C THR A 93 -17.77 -2.93 12.74
N THR A 94 -16.86 -2.29 12.04
CA THR A 94 -16.97 -0.87 11.66
C THR A 94 -16.72 -0.69 10.17
N ALA A 95 -17.36 0.31 9.57
CA ALA A 95 -17.05 0.77 8.23
C ALA A 95 -15.85 1.75 8.22
N ALA A 96 -15.51 2.35 9.37
CA ALA A 96 -14.37 3.26 9.46
C ALA A 96 -13.06 2.52 9.14
N ALA A 97 -12.29 3.11 8.23
CA ALA A 97 -11.03 2.57 7.76
C ALA A 97 -9.95 3.65 7.76
N SER A 98 -8.74 3.27 8.15
CA SER A 98 -7.56 4.11 7.93
C SER A 98 -7.13 4.00 6.47
N LEU A 99 -6.71 5.13 5.93
CA LEU A 99 -6.14 5.24 4.59
C LEU A 99 -4.77 5.89 4.70
N MET A 100 -3.81 5.35 3.95
CA MET A 100 -2.47 5.93 3.84
C MET A 100 -1.95 5.82 2.42
N THR A 101 -1.39 6.92 1.91
CA THR A 101 -0.74 7.01 0.62
C THR A 101 0.63 7.65 0.77
N HIS A 102 1.46 7.59 -0.28
CA HIS A 102 2.74 8.26 -0.29
C HIS A 102 3.01 8.93 -1.64
N GLY A 103 3.93 9.89 -1.64
CA GLY A 103 4.43 10.52 -2.85
C GLY A 103 5.93 10.76 -2.75
N TYR A 104 6.64 10.52 -3.85
CA TYR A 104 8.05 10.79 -4.06
C TYR A 104 8.44 10.55 -5.51
N ASN A 105 9.34 11.35 -6.05
CA ASN A 105 9.99 11.09 -7.33
C ASN A 105 11.46 11.53 -7.25
N PRO A 106 12.42 10.60 -7.37
CA PRO A 106 13.85 10.91 -7.25
C PRO A 106 14.38 11.78 -8.40
N GLU A 107 13.85 11.66 -9.61
CA GLU A 107 14.29 12.46 -10.77
C GLU A 107 13.91 13.93 -10.58
N VAL A 108 12.67 14.20 -10.17
CA VAL A 108 12.21 15.56 -9.84
C VAL A 108 13.01 16.14 -8.67
N ALA A 109 13.27 15.33 -7.62
CA ALA A 109 14.02 15.75 -6.45
C ALA A 109 15.50 16.07 -6.76
N CYS A 110 16.13 15.30 -7.65
CA CYS A 110 17.50 15.56 -8.11
C CYS A 110 17.59 16.82 -8.99
N TRP A 111 16.57 17.06 -9.82
CA TRP A 111 16.49 18.28 -10.63
C TRP A 111 16.31 19.52 -9.76
N SER A 112 15.35 19.44 -8.83
CA SER A 112 15.05 20.52 -7.89
C SER A 112 14.42 19.96 -6.62
N PRO A 113 15.10 20.02 -5.45
CA PRO A 113 14.52 19.57 -4.19
C PRO A 113 13.21 20.29 -3.83
N PHE A 114 13.04 21.56 -4.24
CA PHE A 114 11.79 22.31 -4.09
C PHE A 114 10.64 21.63 -4.85
N HIS A 115 10.83 21.36 -6.15
CA HIS A 115 9.81 20.71 -6.98
C HIS A 115 9.62 19.24 -6.62
N GLY A 116 10.70 18.58 -6.19
CA GLY A 116 10.62 17.18 -5.70
C GLY A 116 9.70 17.03 -4.51
N SER A 117 9.79 17.93 -3.53
CA SER A 117 8.92 17.90 -2.36
C SER A 117 7.54 18.47 -2.64
N MET A 118 7.41 19.48 -3.51
CA MET A 118 6.11 19.92 -4.03
C MET A 118 5.36 18.76 -4.70
N TYR A 119 6.03 18.01 -5.58
CA TYR A 119 5.50 16.82 -6.22
C TYR A 119 5.12 15.75 -5.18
N ALA A 120 6.01 15.44 -4.23
CA ALA A 120 5.81 14.41 -3.23
C ALA A 120 4.56 14.66 -2.39
N VAL A 121 4.39 15.89 -1.88
CA VAL A 121 3.21 16.26 -1.10
C VAL A 121 1.95 16.20 -1.97
N THR A 122 1.99 16.82 -3.15
CA THR A 122 0.86 16.79 -4.09
C THR A 122 0.44 15.37 -4.43
N GLN A 123 1.38 14.51 -4.76
CA GLN A 123 1.09 13.13 -5.18
C GLN A 123 0.45 12.31 -4.06
N SER A 124 0.93 12.47 -2.81
CA SER A 124 0.30 11.80 -1.67
C SER A 124 -1.15 12.23 -1.45
N LEU A 125 -1.47 13.53 -1.65
CA LEU A 125 -2.84 14.06 -1.54
C LEU A 125 -3.74 13.54 -2.67
N VAL A 126 -3.24 13.57 -3.92
CA VAL A 126 -3.97 13.12 -5.12
C VAL A 126 -4.33 11.63 -4.99
N LYS A 127 -3.38 10.79 -4.61
CA LYS A 127 -3.62 9.37 -4.36
C LYS A 127 -4.65 9.13 -3.25
N ALA A 128 -4.57 9.89 -2.16
CA ALA A 128 -5.53 9.75 -1.07
C ALA A 128 -6.96 10.05 -1.52
N VAL A 129 -7.15 11.10 -2.31
CA VAL A 129 -8.47 11.45 -2.86
C VAL A 129 -8.92 10.45 -3.91
N ALA A 130 -8.02 9.91 -4.74
CA ALA A 130 -8.33 8.83 -5.67
C ALA A 130 -8.88 7.59 -4.97
N LEU A 131 -8.44 7.31 -3.74
CA LEU A 131 -8.95 6.23 -2.90
C LEU A 131 -10.25 6.57 -2.13
N GLY A 132 -10.71 7.81 -2.18
CA GLY A 132 -11.97 8.26 -1.55
C GLY A 132 -11.81 9.20 -0.35
N ALA A 133 -10.59 9.63 -0.02
CA ALA A 133 -10.38 10.56 1.08
C ALA A 133 -11.00 11.94 0.81
N ASP A 134 -11.50 12.57 1.87
CA ASP A 134 -11.88 13.98 1.84
C ASP A 134 -10.60 14.86 1.88
N PRO A 135 -10.34 15.68 0.83
CA PRO A 135 -9.13 16.50 0.76
C PRO A 135 -9.00 17.51 1.91
N ASP A 136 -10.11 17.94 2.53
CA ASP A 136 -10.10 18.93 3.59
C ASP A 136 -9.79 18.35 4.98
N THR A 137 -9.78 17.02 5.12
CA THR A 137 -9.51 16.32 6.38
C THR A 137 -8.19 15.54 6.42
N LEU A 138 -7.42 15.59 5.34
CA LEU A 138 -6.11 14.94 5.25
C LEU A 138 -5.11 15.47 6.29
N ARG A 139 -4.21 14.59 6.74
CA ARG A 139 -3.05 14.89 7.57
C ARG A 139 -1.82 14.29 6.94
N LEU A 140 -0.67 14.94 7.12
CA LEU A 140 0.59 14.48 6.53
C LEU A 140 1.61 14.14 7.60
N THR A 141 2.50 13.21 7.25
CA THR A 141 3.79 13.02 7.92
C THR A 141 4.89 12.99 6.86
N LEU A 142 6.02 13.61 7.15
CA LEU A 142 7.09 13.80 6.19
C LEU A 142 8.34 13.01 6.63
N GLN A 143 9.03 12.38 5.69
CA GLN A 143 10.28 11.67 5.93
C GLN A 143 11.35 12.26 5.03
N GLU A 144 12.45 12.71 5.64
CA GLU A 144 13.56 13.33 4.91
C GLU A 144 14.84 12.50 5.04
N TYR A 145 15.55 12.36 3.91
CA TYR A 145 16.85 11.72 3.83
C TYR A 145 17.75 12.53 2.92
N PHE A 146 18.85 13.05 3.47
CA PHE A 146 19.82 13.84 2.73
C PHE A 146 21.23 13.33 2.98
N GLN A 147 22.16 13.67 2.10
CA GLN A 147 23.59 13.46 2.29
C GLN A 147 24.11 14.14 3.56
N SER A 148 25.31 13.79 3.97
CA SER A 148 25.98 14.50 5.08
C SER A 148 26.17 15.99 4.73
N LEU A 149 25.61 16.86 5.56
CA LEU A 149 25.62 18.32 5.33
C LEU A 149 26.91 18.93 5.86
N LYS A 150 27.80 19.34 4.96
CA LYS A 150 29.13 19.88 5.30
C LYS A 150 29.31 21.35 4.84
N THR A 151 28.61 21.73 3.79
CA THR A 151 28.71 23.07 3.17
C THR A 151 27.38 23.79 3.22
N LYS A 152 27.35 25.08 2.97
CA LYS A 152 26.11 25.85 2.87
C LYS A 152 25.23 25.44 1.70
N GLU A 153 25.84 24.91 0.64
CA GLU A 153 25.14 24.32 -0.52
C GLU A 153 24.48 23.01 -0.16
N ASP A 154 25.11 22.16 0.67
CA ASP A 154 24.50 20.93 1.17
C ASP A 154 23.26 21.24 2.02
N TRP A 155 23.34 22.24 2.89
CA TRP A 155 22.20 22.73 3.68
C TRP A 155 21.09 23.35 2.82
N GLY A 156 21.42 23.81 1.61
CA GLY A 156 20.46 24.28 0.62
C GLY A 156 19.48 23.21 0.15
N LEU A 157 19.87 21.92 0.14
CA LEU A 157 19.02 20.83 -0.32
C LEU A 157 17.79 20.60 0.57
N PRO A 158 17.94 20.32 1.89
CA PRO A 158 16.79 20.16 2.76
C PRO A 158 15.98 21.47 2.91
N PHE A 159 16.64 22.63 2.89
CA PHE A 159 15.95 23.90 2.97
C PHE A 159 15.02 24.12 1.75
N ALA A 160 15.51 23.87 0.53
CA ALA A 160 14.69 23.94 -0.67
C ALA A 160 13.52 22.92 -0.65
N ALA A 161 13.79 21.71 -0.18
CA ALA A 161 12.75 20.69 -0.03
C ALA A 161 11.65 21.13 0.96
N LEU A 162 12.02 21.65 2.12
CA LEU A 162 11.07 22.19 3.09
C LEU A 162 10.25 23.37 2.54
N LEU A 163 10.86 24.25 1.75
CA LEU A 163 10.13 25.33 1.08
C LEU A 163 9.08 24.80 0.11
N GLY A 164 9.43 23.79 -0.71
CA GLY A 164 8.50 23.15 -1.64
C GLY A 164 7.33 22.49 -0.91
N ALA A 165 7.62 21.71 0.12
CA ALA A 165 6.58 21.09 0.95
C ALA A 165 5.68 22.14 1.62
N ASN A 166 6.28 23.19 2.23
CA ASN A 166 5.54 24.25 2.90
C ASN A 166 4.65 25.04 1.94
N THR A 167 5.06 25.21 0.70
CA THR A 167 4.23 25.85 -0.34
C THR A 167 2.93 25.05 -0.55
N VAL A 168 3.01 23.74 -0.67
CA VAL A 168 1.80 22.89 -0.81
C VAL A 168 0.96 22.89 0.46
N LEU A 169 1.60 22.71 1.63
CA LEU A 169 0.90 22.67 2.93
C LEU A 169 0.03 23.91 3.13
N ASN A 170 0.61 25.10 2.88
CA ASN A 170 -0.13 26.36 3.05
C ASN A 170 -1.19 26.56 1.96
N SER A 171 -0.90 26.24 0.70
CA SER A 171 -1.82 26.47 -0.40
C SER A 171 -3.02 25.50 -0.35
N MET A 172 -2.79 24.27 0.10
CA MET A 172 -3.83 23.25 0.25
C MET A 172 -4.51 23.28 1.64
N GLU A 173 -3.94 24.04 2.60
CA GLU A 173 -4.41 24.11 4.00
C GLU A 173 -4.39 22.72 4.70
N VAL A 174 -3.42 21.89 4.37
CA VAL A 174 -3.26 20.55 4.94
C VAL A 174 -2.09 20.55 5.94
N PRO A 175 -2.34 20.22 7.22
CA PRO A 175 -1.27 20.21 8.23
C PRO A 175 -0.41 18.95 8.17
N ALA A 176 0.90 19.10 8.39
CA ALA A 176 1.79 18.02 8.73
C ALA A 176 1.81 17.84 10.26
N VAL A 177 1.55 16.61 10.72
CA VAL A 177 1.48 16.29 12.16
C VAL A 177 2.83 15.90 12.75
N GLY A 178 3.81 15.59 11.91
CA GLY A 178 5.15 15.19 12.32
C GLY A 178 5.98 14.70 11.16
N GLY A 179 7.12 14.13 11.50
CA GLY A 179 8.05 13.60 10.52
C GLY A 179 9.34 13.13 11.17
N LYS A 180 10.28 12.74 10.33
CA LYS A 180 11.63 12.33 10.73
C LYS A 180 12.61 12.74 9.66
N ASP A 181 13.73 13.28 10.06
CA ASP A 181 14.82 13.66 9.18
C ASP A 181 16.09 12.83 9.45
N SER A 182 16.93 12.67 8.43
CA SER A 182 18.24 12.07 8.53
C SER A 182 19.19 12.71 7.53
N MET A 183 20.28 13.26 8.04
CA MET A 183 21.33 13.91 7.26
C MET A 183 22.61 13.06 7.21
N SER A 184 22.45 11.74 7.17
CA SER A 184 23.55 10.77 7.17
C SER A 184 23.57 9.86 5.96
N GLY A 185 22.91 10.24 4.87
CA GLY A 185 22.78 9.45 3.64
C GLY A 185 24.02 9.52 2.74
N THR A 186 25.22 9.41 3.32
CA THR A 186 26.49 9.35 2.59
C THR A 186 27.26 8.12 2.99
N PHE A 187 27.66 7.32 2.01
CA PHE A 187 28.56 6.20 2.18
C PHE A 187 29.71 6.30 1.16
N MET A 188 30.91 6.61 1.62
CA MET A 188 32.04 6.94 0.73
C MET A 188 31.67 8.07 -0.24
N ASP A 189 31.69 7.78 -1.55
CA ASP A 189 31.35 8.71 -2.64
C ASP A 189 29.88 8.60 -3.09
N LEU A 190 29.10 7.71 -2.46
CA LEU A 190 27.68 7.56 -2.75
C LEU A 190 26.86 8.47 -1.83
N HIS A 191 25.97 9.22 -2.44
CA HIS A 191 25.02 10.08 -1.74
C HIS A 191 23.61 9.66 -2.08
N VAL A 192 22.72 9.63 -1.09
CA VAL A 192 21.29 9.52 -1.38
C VAL A 192 20.83 10.73 -2.19
N PRO A 193 19.93 10.57 -3.16
CA PRO A 193 19.30 11.72 -3.81
C PRO A 193 18.57 12.56 -2.75
N PRO A 194 18.38 13.86 -2.98
CA PRO A 194 17.52 14.68 -2.13
C PRO A 194 16.17 14.01 -1.96
N THR A 195 15.81 13.64 -0.74
CA THR A 195 14.61 12.83 -0.49
C THR A 195 13.73 13.51 0.53
N LEU A 196 12.52 13.87 0.13
CA LEU A 196 11.39 14.14 1.00
C LEU A 196 10.23 13.28 0.53
N VAL A 197 9.86 12.27 1.32
CA VAL A 197 8.67 11.44 1.10
C VAL A 197 7.53 12.01 1.91
N SER A 198 6.40 12.26 1.27
CA SER A 198 5.15 12.64 1.94
C SER A 198 4.25 11.43 2.10
N PHE A 199 3.69 11.25 3.29
CA PHE A 199 2.63 10.29 3.57
C PHE A 199 1.37 11.04 3.94
N ALA A 200 0.28 10.83 3.18
CA ALA A 200 -1.03 11.35 3.52
C ALA A 200 -1.84 10.29 4.26
N VAL A 201 -2.48 10.69 5.34
CA VAL A 201 -3.27 9.83 6.21
C VAL A 201 -4.68 10.39 6.37
N ASN A 202 -5.67 9.51 6.34
CA ASN A 202 -7.06 9.85 6.61
C ASN A 202 -7.80 8.69 7.30
N VAL A 203 -8.99 8.98 7.80
CA VAL A 203 -10.01 8.00 8.18
C VAL A 203 -11.21 8.20 7.27
N ILE A 204 -11.57 7.15 6.55
CA ILE A 204 -12.68 7.16 5.60
C ILE A 204 -13.77 6.17 6.01
N ASP A 205 -14.95 6.30 5.44
CA ASP A 205 -15.90 5.19 5.38
C ASP A 205 -15.48 4.23 4.27
N GLY A 206 -15.05 3.03 4.62
CA GLY A 206 -14.55 2.02 3.68
C GLY A 206 -15.60 1.56 2.65
N ASN A 207 -16.86 1.89 2.82
CA ASN A 207 -17.91 1.61 1.83
C ASN A 207 -17.80 2.54 0.60
N TYR A 208 -17.14 3.68 0.71
CA TYR A 208 -16.86 4.62 -0.39
C TYR A 208 -15.44 4.50 -0.93
N ALA A 209 -14.70 3.49 -0.49
CA ALA A 209 -13.35 3.23 -1.03
C ALA A 209 -13.43 2.93 -2.53
N VAL A 210 -12.57 3.60 -3.30
CA VAL A 210 -12.40 3.39 -4.74
C VAL A 210 -11.05 2.74 -5.00
N SER A 211 -10.96 1.83 -5.95
CA SER A 211 -9.71 1.18 -6.36
C SER A 211 -9.32 1.58 -7.78
N SER A 212 -8.06 1.33 -8.12
CA SER A 212 -7.46 1.84 -9.36
C SER A 212 -7.78 1.00 -10.58
N GLU A 213 -8.11 -0.31 -10.44
CA GLU A 213 -8.39 -1.14 -11.59
C GLU A 213 -9.68 -0.73 -12.31
N ALA A 214 -9.64 -0.63 -13.63
CA ALA A 214 -10.80 -0.36 -14.49
C ALA A 214 -11.86 -1.47 -14.34
N LYS A 215 -13.15 -1.09 -14.23
CA LYS A 215 -14.22 -1.98 -13.80
C LYS A 215 -14.96 -2.65 -14.95
N ALA A 216 -15.37 -1.88 -15.99
CA ALA A 216 -16.28 -2.42 -16.99
C ALA A 216 -16.02 -1.89 -18.40
N ALA A 217 -16.15 -2.77 -19.38
CA ALA A 217 -16.20 -2.36 -20.78
C ALA A 217 -17.43 -1.46 -21.03
N GLY A 218 -17.29 -0.50 -21.92
CA GLY A 218 -18.27 0.53 -22.22
C GLY A 218 -18.13 1.79 -21.36
N ASP A 219 -17.43 1.74 -20.25
CA ASP A 219 -17.15 2.92 -19.43
C ASP A 219 -16.08 3.82 -20.07
N LYS A 220 -16.09 5.08 -19.71
CA LYS A 220 -15.17 6.10 -20.24
C LYS A 220 -14.03 6.34 -19.25
N LEU A 221 -12.80 6.52 -19.77
CA LEU A 221 -11.70 7.11 -19.03
C LEU A 221 -11.54 8.57 -19.42
N VAL A 222 -11.34 9.39 -18.39
CA VAL A 222 -11.04 10.81 -18.54
C VAL A 222 -9.76 11.16 -17.77
N PHE A 223 -9.06 12.18 -18.24
CA PHE A 223 -7.90 12.77 -17.58
C PHE A 223 -8.27 14.14 -17.04
N LEU A 224 -8.17 14.29 -15.71
CA LEU A 224 -8.36 15.56 -15.03
C LEU A 224 -6.98 16.17 -14.75
N SER A 225 -6.65 17.25 -15.43
CA SER A 225 -5.35 17.92 -15.33
C SER A 225 -5.32 18.99 -14.25
N THR A 226 -4.10 19.30 -13.79
CA THR A 226 -3.83 20.47 -12.95
C THR A 226 -2.79 21.33 -13.66
N PRO A 227 -3.07 22.59 -13.97
CA PRO A 227 -2.13 23.46 -14.67
C PRO A 227 -0.86 23.73 -13.88
N LEU A 228 0.25 23.90 -14.59
CA LEU A 228 1.48 24.48 -14.07
C LEU A 228 1.47 26.00 -14.33
N LEU A 229 1.90 26.76 -13.34
CA LEU A 229 2.14 28.21 -13.40
C LEU A 229 3.60 28.50 -13.73
N GLU A 230 3.96 29.78 -13.77
CA GLU A 230 5.35 30.22 -13.94
C GLU A 230 6.28 29.56 -12.92
N GLY A 231 7.43 29.07 -13.39
CA GLY A 231 8.40 28.36 -12.56
C GLY A 231 8.00 26.92 -12.21
N ASP A 232 7.16 26.29 -13.02
CA ASP A 232 6.71 24.90 -12.83
C ASP A 232 5.98 24.62 -11.49
N VAL A 233 5.38 25.65 -10.92
CA VAL A 233 4.59 25.54 -9.69
C VAL A 233 3.14 25.19 -10.05
N LEU A 234 2.56 24.24 -9.34
CA LEU A 234 1.17 23.86 -9.55
C LEU A 234 0.18 24.98 -9.25
N ASP A 235 -0.87 25.10 -10.03
CA ASP A 235 -2.05 25.87 -9.65
C ASP A 235 -2.81 25.14 -8.53
N PHE A 236 -2.46 25.44 -7.29
CA PHE A 236 -3.08 24.82 -6.11
C PHE A 236 -4.56 25.17 -5.95
N ALA A 237 -5.02 26.29 -6.51
CA ALA A 237 -6.45 26.62 -6.49
C ALA A 237 -7.22 25.68 -7.42
N ALA A 238 -6.69 25.42 -8.62
CA ALA A 238 -7.22 24.43 -9.55
C ALA A 238 -7.14 23.02 -8.96
N LEU A 239 -6.00 22.62 -8.36
CA LEU A 239 -5.82 21.32 -7.72
C LEU A 239 -6.87 21.10 -6.62
N ARG A 240 -7.04 22.07 -5.72
CA ARG A 240 -8.04 21.97 -4.62
C ARG A 240 -9.45 21.79 -5.17
N LYS A 241 -9.81 22.53 -6.22
CA LYS A 241 -11.12 22.43 -6.89
C LYS A 241 -11.30 21.03 -7.49
N ASN A 242 -10.27 20.51 -8.17
CA ASN A 242 -10.25 19.18 -8.75
C ASN A 242 -10.47 18.11 -7.68
N LEU A 243 -9.68 18.13 -6.60
CA LEU A 243 -9.75 17.12 -5.55
C LEU A 243 -11.09 17.10 -4.82
N ARG A 244 -11.65 18.27 -4.51
CA ARG A 244 -12.99 18.36 -3.91
C ARG A 244 -14.06 17.80 -4.84
N LYS A 245 -13.99 18.11 -6.14
CA LYS A 245 -14.94 17.58 -7.12
C LYS A 245 -14.84 16.07 -7.28
N VAL A 246 -13.63 15.52 -7.31
CA VAL A 246 -13.41 14.07 -7.37
C VAL A 246 -14.01 13.38 -6.13
N HIS A 247 -13.75 13.90 -4.94
CA HIS A 247 -14.34 13.38 -3.71
C HIS A 247 -15.87 13.42 -3.74
N GLU A 248 -16.47 14.54 -4.13
CA GLU A 248 -17.93 14.68 -4.31
C GLU A 248 -18.49 13.60 -5.25
N LEU A 249 -17.83 13.39 -6.41
CA LEU A 249 -18.26 12.42 -7.41
C LEU A 249 -18.07 10.97 -6.94
N ILE A 250 -17.07 10.68 -6.12
CA ILE A 250 -16.88 9.37 -5.47
C ILE A 250 -18.05 9.09 -4.52
N LEU A 251 -18.37 10.03 -3.64
CA LEU A 251 -19.51 9.91 -2.71
C LEU A 251 -20.84 9.73 -3.44
N ALA A 252 -20.99 10.37 -4.59
CA ALA A 252 -22.16 10.24 -5.46
C ALA A 252 -22.17 8.94 -6.30
N GLY A 253 -21.14 8.09 -6.20
CA GLY A 253 -21.00 6.85 -6.98
C GLY A 253 -20.83 7.06 -8.49
N LYS A 254 -20.32 8.23 -8.90
CA LYS A 254 -20.12 8.60 -10.30
C LYS A 254 -18.74 8.21 -10.81
N ILE A 255 -17.75 8.06 -9.93
CA ILE A 255 -16.42 7.56 -10.24
C ILE A 255 -16.35 6.09 -9.84
N LYS A 256 -15.98 5.22 -10.76
CA LYS A 256 -15.89 3.76 -10.56
C LYS A 256 -14.48 3.30 -10.24
N ALA A 257 -13.48 3.92 -10.87
CA ALA A 257 -12.07 3.72 -10.59
C ALA A 257 -11.32 5.05 -10.72
N ALA A 258 -10.25 5.20 -9.95
CA ALA A 258 -9.41 6.39 -9.98
C ALA A 258 -7.94 6.01 -9.78
N ALA A 259 -7.05 6.66 -10.53
CA ALA A 259 -5.61 6.52 -10.38
C ALA A 259 -4.91 7.87 -10.56
N ALA A 260 -3.89 8.13 -9.77
CA ALA A 260 -3.03 9.29 -9.96
C ALA A 260 -2.10 9.06 -11.16
N VAL A 261 -1.81 10.12 -11.91
CA VAL A 261 -0.80 10.03 -12.97
C VAL A 261 0.57 10.20 -12.35
N GLU A 262 1.41 9.17 -12.50
CA GLU A 262 2.75 9.11 -11.95
C GLU A 262 3.80 8.97 -13.06
N GLU A 263 4.98 8.48 -12.69
CA GLU A 263 6.05 8.14 -13.63
C GLU A 263 5.52 7.24 -14.75
N GLY A 264 5.91 7.57 -15.98
CA GLY A 264 5.39 6.92 -17.19
C GLY A 264 4.11 7.54 -17.75
N GLY A 265 3.55 8.57 -17.08
CA GLY A 265 2.48 9.40 -17.60
C GLY A 265 1.13 8.68 -17.78
N ILE A 266 0.30 9.26 -18.62
CA ILE A 266 -1.05 8.76 -18.94
C ILE A 266 -0.99 7.34 -19.54
N ALA A 267 0.01 7.05 -20.37
CA ALA A 267 0.19 5.73 -21.00
C ALA A 267 0.37 4.61 -19.96
N ALA A 268 1.25 4.82 -18.98
CA ALA A 268 1.44 3.89 -17.89
C ALA A 268 0.19 3.78 -17.01
N GLY A 269 -0.44 4.90 -16.68
CA GLY A 269 -1.65 4.95 -15.87
C GLY A 269 -2.79 4.11 -16.48
N ILE A 270 -3.12 4.33 -17.77
CA ILE A 270 -4.14 3.55 -18.49
C ILE A 270 -3.77 2.05 -18.48
N SER A 271 -2.50 1.73 -18.81
CA SER A 271 -2.06 0.33 -18.85
C SER A 271 -2.24 -0.35 -17.49
N LYS A 272 -1.80 0.29 -16.40
CA LYS A 272 -1.96 -0.23 -15.04
C LYS A 272 -3.44 -0.43 -14.69
N MET A 273 -4.32 0.52 -15.03
CA MET A 273 -5.76 0.42 -14.74
C MET A 273 -6.42 -0.76 -15.45
N ILE A 274 -6.11 -1.02 -16.73
CA ILE A 274 -6.78 -2.07 -17.51
C ILE A 274 -6.23 -3.48 -17.25
N LEU A 275 -4.95 -3.61 -16.83
CA LEU A 275 -4.29 -4.90 -16.65
C LEU A 275 -4.96 -5.78 -15.58
N GLY A 276 -5.48 -5.17 -14.50
CA GLY A 276 -6.07 -5.92 -13.38
C GLY A 276 -7.29 -6.74 -13.76
N ASN A 277 -8.13 -6.26 -14.65
CA ASN A 277 -9.32 -6.96 -15.12
C ASN A 277 -9.21 -7.47 -16.57
N GLY A 278 -8.05 -7.26 -17.22
CA GLY A 278 -7.82 -7.71 -18.59
C GLY A 278 -8.67 -6.98 -19.64
N LEU A 279 -9.04 -5.74 -19.36
CA LEU A 279 -9.81 -4.92 -20.29
C LEU A 279 -8.93 -4.34 -21.40
N GLY A 280 -9.55 -3.93 -22.50
CA GLY A 280 -8.93 -3.10 -23.52
C GLY A 280 -9.32 -1.64 -23.36
N PHE A 281 -8.71 -0.78 -24.17
CA PHE A 281 -9.03 0.64 -24.21
C PHE A 281 -8.92 1.21 -25.64
N THR A 282 -9.92 1.94 -26.07
CA THR A 282 -9.91 2.62 -27.37
C THR A 282 -9.93 4.12 -27.16
N PHE A 283 -8.87 4.80 -27.59
CA PHE A 283 -8.79 6.26 -27.55
C PHE A 283 -9.82 6.92 -28.46
N VAL A 284 -10.21 8.15 -28.14
CA VAL A 284 -10.97 9.00 -29.06
C VAL A 284 -10.16 9.22 -30.35
N LYS A 285 -10.82 9.28 -31.48
CA LYS A 285 -10.14 9.44 -32.79
C LYS A 285 -10.53 10.76 -33.46
N PRO A 286 -9.55 11.53 -33.96
CA PRO A 286 -8.11 11.37 -33.74
C PRO A 286 -7.72 11.77 -32.31
N PHE A 287 -6.69 11.13 -31.74
CA PHE A 287 -6.08 11.57 -30.49
C PHE A 287 -4.81 12.40 -30.83
N PRO A 288 -4.84 13.73 -30.57
CA PRO A 288 -3.79 14.63 -31.07
C PRO A 288 -2.59 14.79 -30.12
N HIS A 289 -2.72 14.39 -28.86
CA HIS A 289 -1.74 14.72 -27.79
C HIS A 289 -0.84 13.54 -27.43
N THR A 290 -0.30 12.83 -28.44
CA THR A 290 0.53 11.62 -28.19
C THR A 290 1.85 11.94 -27.49
N GLU A 291 2.38 13.14 -27.63
CA GLU A 291 3.60 13.62 -26.96
C GLU A 291 3.44 13.70 -25.44
N ASN A 292 2.24 14.00 -24.94
CA ASN A 292 1.96 14.16 -23.52
C ASN A 292 1.67 12.82 -22.80
N LEU A 293 1.63 11.70 -23.55
CA LEU A 293 1.28 10.40 -22.95
C LEU A 293 2.33 9.86 -21.99
N PHE A 294 3.60 10.27 -22.14
CA PHE A 294 4.74 9.73 -21.42
C PHE A 294 5.36 10.71 -20.42
N THR A 295 4.85 11.94 -20.36
CA THR A 295 5.35 12.98 -19.46
C THR A 295 4.70 12.91 -18.09
N LEU A 296 5.43 13.40 -17.06
CA LEU A 296 4.86 13.57 -15.73
C LEU A 296 3.72 14.59 -15.75
N GLN A 297 2.63 14.25 -15.07
CA GLN A 297 1.45 15.12 -14.95
C GLN A 297 1.14 15.37 -13.46
N PRO A 298 1.91 16.21 -12.77
CA PRO A 298 1.74 16.42 -11.33
C PRO A 298 0.33 16.93 -11.02
N GLY A 299 -0.34 16.32 -10.05
CA GLY A 299 -1.72 16.64 -9.72
C GLY A 299 -2.78 16.03 -10.64
N GLY A 300 -2.37 15.29 -11.68
CA GLY A 300 -3.25 14.67 -12.66
C GLY A 300 -3.93 13.39 -12.16
N LEU A 301 -5.17 13.15 -12.58
CA LEU A 301 -5.99 11.98 -12.24
C LEU A 301 -6.57 11.33 -13.48
N LEU A 302 -6.51 10.00 -13.55
CA LEU A 302 -7.28 9.17 -14.46
C LEU A 302 -8.53 8.67 -13.74
N LEU A 303 -9.70 8.90 -14.32
CA LEU A 303 -10.98 8.58 -13.70
C LEU A 303 -11.85 7.75 -14.64
N GLU A 304 -12.41 6.65 -14.13
CA GLU A 304 -13.42 5.86 -14.82
C GLU A 304 -14.80 6.34 -14.41
N VAL A 305 -15.60 6.66 -15.42
CA VAL A 305 -17.01 7.07 -15.27
C VAL A 305 -17.91 6.22 -16.16
N ALA A 306 -19.20 6.16 -15.84
CA ALA A 306 -20.16 5.39 -16.61
C ALA A 306 -20.17 5.79 -18.10
N GLY A 307 -20.40 4.82 -18.99
CA GLY A 307 -20.40 5.04 -20.44
C GLY A 307 -21.42 6.06 -20.95
N ASP A 308 -22.55 6.20 -20.26
CA ASP A 308 -23.60 7.19 -20.55
C ASP A 308 -23.36 8.56 -19.87
N ALA A 309 -22.29 8.70 -19.09
CA ALA A 309 -21.98 9.96 -18.43
C ALA A 309 -21.68 11.08 -19.44
N VAL A 310 -22.24 12.26 -19.19
CA VAL A 310 -21.93 13.49 -19.91
C VAL A 310 -20.78 14.19 -19.17
N ILE A 311 -19.57 14.10 -19.74
CA ILE A 311 -18.33 14.55 -19.09
C ILE A 311 -18.37 16.03 -18.75
N ASP A 312 -18.80 16.88 -19.67
CA ASP A 312 -18.88 18.33 -19.48
C ASP A 312 -19.77 18.71 -18.29
N ASN A 313 -20.84 17.93 -18.03
CA ASN A 313 -21.71 18.18 -16.87
C ASN A 313 -21.08 17.71 -15.56
N LEU A 314 -20.37 16.55 -15.57
CA LEU A 314 -19.72 16.02 -14.39
C LEU A 314 -18.54 16.89 -13.91
N PHE A 315 -17.79 17.42 -14.87
CA PHE A 315 -16.55 18.17 -14.63
C PHE A 315 -16.67 19.64 -15.05
N GLU A 316 -17.86 20.22 -14.96
CA GLU A 316 -18.12 21.61 -15.35
C GLU A 316 -17.10 22.59 -14.73
N GLY A 317 -16.45 23.36 -15.58
CA GLY A 317 -15.44 24.36 -15.20
C GLY A 317 -14.14 23.77 -14.66
N LEU A 318 -13.83 22.52 -14.98
CA LEU A 318 -12.54 21.86 -14.75
C LEU A 318 -11.88 21.50 -16.08
N ASP A 319 -10.56 21.40 -16.08
CA ASP A 319 -9.80 20.95 -17.24
C ASP A 319 -9.78 19.42 -17.31
N CYS A 320 -10.81 18.86 -17.94
CA CYS A 320 -11.05 17.43 -18.02
C CYS A 320 -11.06 16.97 -19.48
N LEU A 321 -10.09 16.13 -19.86
CA LEU A 321 -9.91 15.59 -21.20
C LEU A 321 -10.53 14.18 -21.30
N PRO A 322 -11.55 13.96 -22.15
CA PRO A 322 -12.02 12.63 -22.48
C PRO A 322 -10.93 11.85 -23.25
N LEU A 323 -10.47 10.74 -22.71
CA LEU A 323 -9.42 9.93 -23.34
C LEU A 323 -9.98 8.85 -24.27
N GLY A 324 -11.05 8.18 -23.89
CA GLY A 324 -11.61 7.08 -24.66
C GLY A 324 -12.53 6.18 -23.87
N THR A 325 -12.73 4.96 -24.39
CA THR A 325 -13.69 3.98 -23.85
C THR A 325 -13.01 2.65 -23.57
N LEU A 326 -13.33 2.03 -22.43
CA LEU A 326 -12.93 0.69 -22.04
C LEU A 326 -13.63 -0.36 -22.91
N THR A 327 -12.95 -1.44 -23.27
CA THR A 327 -13.46 -2.49 -24.14
C THR A 327 -13.18 -3.89 -23.60
N GLU A 328 -13.87 -4.89 -24.11
CA GLU A 328 -13.59 -6.31 -23.81
C GLU A 328 -12.48 -6.91 -24.69
N SER A 329 -11.96 -6.15 -25.69
CA SER A 329 -11.01 -6.67 -26.68
C SER A 329 -9.67 -7.12 -26.07
N GLY A 330 -9.30 -6.59 -24.92
CA GLY A 330 -7.96 -6.78 -24.34
C GLY A 330 -6.86 -6.05 -25.11
N GLU A 331 -7.21 -5.06 -25.93
CA GLU A 331 -6.27 -4.29 -26.77
C GLU A 331 -6.37 -2.80 -26.45
N VAL A 332 -5.24 -2.11 -26.49
CA VAL A 332 -5.21 -0.65 -26.52
C VAL A 332 -5.12 -0.18 -27.97
N LEU A 333 -6.11 0.59 -28.40
CA LEU A 333 -6.18 1.18 -29.72
C LEU A 333 -5.94 2.68 -29.65
N LEU A 334 -4.81 3.14 -30.17
CA LEU A 334 -4.44 4.55 -30.26
C LEU A 334 -4.17 4.92 -31.71
N ASN A 335 -5.09 5.65 -32.35
CA ASN A 335 -5.06 5.93 -33.80
C ASN A 335 -4.91 4.62 -34.60
N ASP A 336 -3.73 4.36 -35.18
CA ASP A 336 -3.41 3.15 -35.95
C ASP A 336 -2.53 2.16 -35.18
N VAL A 337 -2.22 2.46 -33.92
CA VAL A 337 -1.36 1.63 -33.05
C VAL A 337 -2.22 0.68 -32.23
N VAL A 338 -1.84 -0.59 -32.23
CA VAL A 338 -2.48 -1.66 -31.45
C VAL A 338 -1.46 -2.28 -30.48
N LEU A 339 -1.79 -2.28 -29.18
CA LEU A 339 -1.04 -2.99 -28.15
C LEU A 339 -1.95 -4.05 -27.52
N THR A 340 -1.47 -5.28 -27.47
CA THR A 340 -2.22 -6.39 -26.86
C THR A 340 -2.00 -6.47 -25.36
N GLN A 341 -2.95 -7.08 -24.63
CA GLN A 341 -2.79 -7.36 -23.19
C GLN A 341 -1.52 -8.16 -22.87
N THR A 342 -1.14 -9.09 -23.78
CA THR A 342 0.07 -9.90 -23.60
C THR A 342 1.32 -9.04 -23.63
N GLU A 343 1.45 -8.14 -24.62
CA GLU A 343 2.59 -7.23 -24.73
C GLU A 343 2.66 -6.25 -23.56
N LEU A 344 1.54 -5.65 -23.19
CA LEU A 344 1.46 -4.72 -22.06
C LEU A 344 1.85 -5.41 -20.74
N ARG A 345 1.27 -6.59 -20.49
CA ARG A 345 1.57 -7.38 -19.32
C ARG A 345 3.04 -7.78 -19.25
N GLN A 346 3.59 -8.26 -20.36
CA GLN A 346 4.98 -8.67 -20.46
C GLN A 346 5.90 -7.48 -20.15
N ALA A 347 5.75 -6.36 -20.82
CA ALA A 347 6.53 -5.16 -20.58
C ALA A 347 6.44 -4.67 -19.13
N PHE A 348 5.24 -4.74 -18.53
CA PHE A 348 5.01 -4.28 -17.17
C PHE A 348 5.62 -5.20 -16.09
N THR A 349 5.61 -6.54 -16.28
CA THR A 349 5.93 -7.48 -15.21
C THR A 349 7.32 -8.10 -15.29
N GLU A 350 8.00 -8.11 -16.45
CA GLU A 350 9.24 -8.90 -16.62
C GLU A 350 10.50 -8.24 -16.06
N THR A 351 10.56 -6.92 -15.95
CA THR A 351 11.78 -6.19 -15.57
C THR A 351 12.33 -6.61 -14.20
N LEU A 352 11.49 -6.74 -13.19
CA LEU A 352 11.90 -7.13 -11.83
C LEU A 352 11.71 -8.61 -11.53
N GLU A 353 11.06 -9.39 -12.41
CA GLU A 353 10.78 -10.80 -12.18
C GLU A 353 12.03 -11.65 -11.90
N PRO A 354 13.22 -11.42 -12.55
CA PRO A 354 14.44 -12.19 -12.25
C PRO A 354 15.00 -11.94 -10.84
N ILE A 355 14.72 -10.78 -10.23
CA ILE A 355 15.25 -10.37 -8.92
C ILE A 355 14.20 -10.60 -7.83
N PHE A 356 12.96 -10.24 -8.11
CA PHE A 356 11.81 -10.37 -7.22
C PHE A 356 10.70 -11.16 -7.90
N PRO A 357 10.85 -12.51 -8.00
CA PRO A 357 9.88 -13.33 -8.70
C PRO A 357 8.50 -13.23 -8.03
N SER A 358 7.48 -13.02 -8.84
CA SER A 358 6.07 -12.99 -8.42
C SER A 358 5.47 -14.38 -8.25
N LYS A 359 6.20 -15.43 -8.67
CA LYS A 359 5.78 -16.83 -8.58
C LYS A 359 6.85 -17.66 -7.90
N ALA A 360 6.44 -18.51 -6.97
CA ALA A 360 7.32 -19.52 -6.41
C ALA A 360 7.72 -20.53 -7.50
N PRO A 361 8.95 -21.08 -7.47
CA PRO A 361 9.31 -22.20 -8.33
C PRO A 361 8.34 -23.36 -8.12
N VAL A 362 7.80 -23.89 -9.20
CA VAL A 362 6.96 -25.09 -9.11
C VAL A 362 7.87 -26.28 -8.78
N SER A 363 7.83 -26.70 -7.52
CA SER A 363 8.62 -27.86 -7.05
C SER A 363 7.88 -29.19 -7.17
N ALA A 364 6.54 -29.13 -7.35
CA ALA A 364 5.71 -30.32 -7.47
C ALA A 364 5.24 -30.50 -8.91
N THR A 365 5.31 -31.72 -9.41
CA THR A 365 4.70 -32.08 -10.70
C THR A 365 3.18 -32.17 -10.55
N PRO A 366 2.38 -32.01 -11.64
CA PRO A 366 0.95 -32.24 -11.59
C PRO A 366 0.56 -33.60 -10.99
N ASP A 367 1.37 -34.63 -11.20
CA ASP A 367 1.18 -35.97 -10.63
C ASP A 367 1.36 -35.99 -9.11
N ASP A 368 2.28 -35.19 -8.56
CA ASP A 368 2.49 -35.08 -7.11
C ASP A 368 1.31 -34.38 -6.44
N LEU A 369 0.71 -33.39 -7.11
CA LEU A 369 -0.49 -32.70 -6.63
C LEU A 369 -1.71 -33.63 -6.64
N GLN A 370 -1.82 -34.54 -7.62
CA GLN A 370 -2.92 -35.52 -7.68
C GLN A 370 -2.81 -36.59 -6.59
N LYS A 371 -1.62 -36.85 -6.05
CA LYS A 371 -1.38 -37.81 -4.97
C LYS A 371 -1.69 -37.27 -3.58
N GLN A 372 -1.97 -35.98 -3.46
CA GLN A 372 -2.31 -35.41 -2.16
C GLN A 372 -3.70 -35.88 -1.71
N PRO A 373 -3.84 -36.38 -0.49
CA PRO A 373 -5.13 -36.82 0.01
C PRO A 373 -6.08 -35.62 0.12
N LEU A 374 -7.15 -35.66 -0.66
CA LEU A 374 -8.20 -34.66 -0.53
C LEU A 374 -9.05 -35.01 0.70
N TYR A 375 -9.25 -34.06 1.59
CA TYR A 375 -10.20 -34.21 2.69
C TYR A 375 -11.61 -34.29 2.11
N LYS A 376 -12.26 -35.43 2.29
CA LYS A 376 -13.59 -35.74 1.75
C LYS A 376 -14.71 -35.81 2.82
N ASN A 377 -14.43 -35.32 4.02
CA ASN A 377 -15.43 -35.31 5.07
C ASN A 377 -16.50 -34.26 4.76
N GLU A 378 -17.70 -34.71 4.46
CA GLU A 378 -18.86 -33.88 4.14
C GLU A 378 -19.54 -33.31 5.39
N LEU A 379 -19.26 -33.88 6.56
CA LEU A 379 -19.90 -33.48 7.82
C LEU A 379 -18.86 -32.80 8.72
N PRO A 380 -19.18 -31.62 9.30
CA PRO A 380 -18.31 -31.03 10.31
C PRO A 380 -18.24 -31.98 11.52
N LEU A 381 -17.00 -32.13 12.03
CA LEU A 381 -16.80 -32.85 13.30
C LEU A 381 -17.52 -32.05 14.39
N THR A 382 -18.54 -32.68 14.98
CA THR A 382 -19.25 -32.12 16.13
C THR A 382 -18.64 -32.69 17.40
N ALA A 383 -18.36 -31.82 18.36
CA ALA A 383 -17.90 -32.26 19.67
C ALA A 383 -18.95 -33.16 20.34
N PRO A 384 -18.56 -34.26 20.99
CA PRO A 384 -19.48 -35.18 21.65
C PRO A 384 -20.23 -34.51 22.81
N VAL A 385 -19.69 -33.43 23.36
CA VAL A 385 -20.34 -32.63 24.40
C VAL A 385 -20.39 -31.16 23.92
N THR A 386 -21.61 -30.62 23.84
CA THR A 386 -21.82 -29.21 23.52
C THR A 386 -21.92 -28.37 24.80
N LEU A 387 -21.12 -27.34 24.89
CA LEU A 387 -21.14 -26.37 25.99
C LEU A 387 -21.58 -25.01 25.44
N ALA A 388 -22.38 -24.29 26.19
CA ALA A 388 -22.88 -22.98 25.79
C ALA A 388 -21.72 -21.95 25.64
N LYS A 389 -20.70 -22.08 26.49
CA LYS A 389 -19.46 -21.28 26.44
C LYS A 389 -18.26 -22.14 26.81
N PRO A 390 -17.56 -22.74 25.85
CA PRO A 390 -16.35 -23.50 26.13
C PRO A 390 -15.28 -22.56 26.69
N ARG A 391 -14.51 -23.06 27.65
CA ARG A 391 -13.39 -22.32 28.25
C ARG A 391 -12.09 -22.66 27.55
N VAL A 392 -11.30 -21.62 27.26
CA VAL A 392 -9.98 -21.72 26.63
C VAL A 392 -8.94 -21.26 27.63
N PHE A 393 -8.06 -22.16 28.04
CA PHE A 393 -6.91 -21.82 28.88
C PHE A 393 -5.71 -21.45 27.99
N ILE A 394 -5.17 -20.24 28.17
CA ILE A 394 -4.09 -19.66 27.38
C ILE A 394 -2.88 -19.40 28.29
N PRO A 395 -2.01 -20.40 28.53
CA PRO A 395 -0.77 -20.16 29.29
C PRO A 395 0.23 -19.38 28.43
N VAL A 396 0.69 -18.25 28.94
CA VAL A 396 1.63 -17.36 28.29
C VAL A 396 3.01 -17.52 28.88
N PHE A 397 3.93 -18.05 28.11
CA PHE A 397 5.31 -18.27 28.51
C PHE A 397 6.18 -17.05 28.17
N PRO A 398 7.30 -16.83 28.85
CA PRO A 398 8.24 -15.78 28.51
C PRO A 398 8.62 -15.84 27.03
N GLY A 399 8.44 -14.71 26.33
CA GLY A 399 8.73 -14.58 24.91
C GLY A 399 7.53 -14.75 23.97
N GLN A 400 6.37 -15.14 24.46
CA GLN A 400 5.13 -15.12 23.70
C GLN A 400 4.47 -13.74 23.77
N ASN A 401 3.73 -13.37 22.72
CA ASN A 401 3.04 -12.07 22.62
C ASN A 401 1.74 -12.09 21.80
N CYS A 402 1.25 -13.27 21.43
CA CYS A 402 0.01 -13.42 20.64
C CYS A 402 -1.21 -13.79 21.50
N GLU A 403 -1.14 -13.67 22.83
CA GLU A 403 -2.19 -14.09 23.76
C GLU A 403 -3.49 -13.30 23.60
N TYR A 404 -3.40 -11.98 23.40
CA TYR A 404 -4.59 -11.15 23.26
C TYR A 404 -5.33 -11.40 21.93
N ASP A 405 -4.59 -11.59 20.83
CA ASP A 405 -5.19 -11.92 19.55
C ASP A 405 -5.82 -13.31 19.54
N SER A 406 -5.15 -14.26 20.20
CA SER A 406 -5.71 -15.61 20.41
C SER A 406 -7.00 -15.57 21.24
N ALA A 407 -6.98 -14.89 22.39
CA ALA A 407 -8.16 -14.74 23.24
C ALA A 407 -9.32 -14.06 22.49
N ARG A 408 -9.03 -13.03 21.71
CA ARG A 408 -10.02 -12.31 20.90
C ARG A 408 -10.67 -13.23 19.86
N ALA A 409 -9.87 -14.08 19.19
CA ALA A 409 -10.39 -15.02 18.21
C ALA A 409 -11.37 -16.03 18.83
N PHE A 410 -11.01 -16.59 20.00
CA PHE A 410 -11.88 -17.50 20.73
C PHE A 410 -13.15 -16.81 21.26
N THR A 411 -13.01 -15.58 21.78
CA THR A 411 -14.16 -14.79 22.24
C THR A 411 -15.13 -14.50 21.10
N LYS A 412 -14.63 -14.16 19.90
CA LYS A 412 -15.47 -13.99 18.69
C LYS A 412 -16.19 -15.27 18.27
N ALA A 413 -15.60 -16.43 18.54
CA ALA A 413 -16.22 -17.73 18.30
C ALA A 413 -17.20 -18.16 19.41
N GLY A 414 -17.40 -17.35 20.47
CA GLY A 414 -18.35 -17.60 21.55
C GLY A 414 -17.75 -18.32 22.76
N ALA A 415 -16.42 -18.48 22.82
CA ALA A 415 -15.74 -19.08 23.97
C ALA A 415 -15.38 -18.05 25.05
N GLU A 416 -15.03 -18.54 26.24
CA GLU A 416 -14.50 -17.75 27.36
C GLU A 416 -13.01 -18.04 27.49
N SER A 417 -12.17 -17.01 27.32
CA SER A 417 -10.70 -17.15 27.36
C SER A 417 -10.13 -16.76 28.71
N ASP A 418 -9.23 -17.59 29.23
CA ASP A 418 -8.46 -17.38 30.47
C ASP A 418 -6.98 -17.26 30.12
N ILE A 419 -6.44 -16.03 30.14
CA ILE A 419 -5.03 -15.75 29.92
C ILE A 419 -4.28 -15.89 31.23
N PHE A 420 -3.32 -16.82 31.28
CA PHE A 420 -2.50 -17.07 32.47
C PHE A 420 -1.01 -16.85 32.18
N ILE A 421 -0.40 -15.91 32.93
CA ILE A 421 1.02 -15.60 32.74
C ILE A 421 1.87 -16.57 33.55
N VAL A 422 2.72 -17.34 32.88
CA VAL A 422 3.68 -18.26 33.50
C VAL A 422 4.83 -17.50 34.15
N ARG A 423 5.05 -17.72 35.45
CA ARG A 423 6.11 -17.10 36.21
C ARG A 423 7.24 -18.09 36.50
N ASN A 424 8.49 -17.71 36.18
CA ASN A 424 9.65 -18.59 36.22
C ASN A 424 10.87 -18.00 36.98
N LEU A 425 10.72 -16.88 37.67
CA LEU A 425 11.84 -16.17 38.26
C LEU A 425 12.37 -16.83 39.55
N THR A 426 11.55 -17.61 40.24
CA THR A 426 11.93 -18.31 41.48
C THR A 426 11.34 -19.72 41.50
N ALA A 427 11.95 -20.63 42.28
CA ALA A 427 11.43 -21.98 42.47
C ALA A 427 9.98 -21.99 43.03
N GLN A 428 9.68 -21.06 43.94
CA GLN A 428 8.31 -20.89 44.45
C GLN A 428 7.35 -20.45 43.36
N ALA A 429 7.73 -19.49 42.55
CA ALA A 429 6.88 -19.02 41.42
C ALA A 429 6.62 -20.14 40.39
N ILE A 430 7.59 -21.01 40.14
CA ILE A 430 7.41 -22.19 39.28
C ILE A 430 6.40 -23.16 39.91
N GLU A 431 6.51 -23.47 41.21
CA GLU A 431 5.57 -24.36 41.88
C GLU A 431 4.13 -23.80 41.87
N GLU A 432 3.97 -22.49 42.17
CA GLU A 432 2.67 -21.80 42.09
C GLU A 432 2.11 -21.83 40.66
N THR A 433 2.98 -21.65 39.65
CA THR A 433 2.61 -21.75 38.23
C THR A 433 2.12 -23.14 37.86
N ILE A 434 2.83 -24.20 38.29
CA ILE A 434 2.40 -25.58 38.01
C ILE A 434 1.02 -25.86 38.60
N GLN A 435 0.79 -25.44 39.84
CA GLN A 435 -0.51 -25.61 40.51
C GLN A 435 -1.63 -24.87 39.77
N ALA A 436 -1.37 -23.61 39.37
CA ALA A 436 -2.33 -22.79 38.62
C ALA A 436 -2.60 -23.35 37.22
N MET A 437 -1.58 -23.83 36.51
CA MET A 437 -1.73 -24.48 35.21
C MET A 437 -2.59 -25.75 35.31
N VAL A 438 -2.31 -26.64 36.27
CA VAL A 438 -3.13 -27.84 36.49
C VAL A 438 -4.61 -27.47 36.73
N LYS A 439 -4.86 -26.46 37.58
CA LYS A 439 -6.22 -25.97 37.83
C LYS A 439 -6.86 -25.37 36.56
N GLY A 440 -6.12 -24.55 35.81
CA GLY A 440 -6.59 -23.93 34.55
C GLY A 440 -6.95 -24.98 33.50
N ILE A 441 -6.08 -25.97 33.29
CA ILE A 441 -6.28 -27.07 32.34
C ILE A 441 -7.52 -27.92 32.73
N ARG A 442 -7.66 -28.26 34.01
CA ARG A 442 -8.81 -29.03 34.49
C ARG A 442 -10.15 -28.30 34.35
N ASN A 443 -10.13 -26.97 34.32
CA ASN A 443 -11.34 -26.14 34.15
C ASN A 443 -11.63 -25.78 32.69
N ALA A 444 -10.73 -26.08 31.74
CA ALA A 444 -10.86 -25.72 30.35
C ALA A 444 -11.27 -26.92 29.47
N GLN A 445 -11.78 -26.65 28.28
CA GLN A 445 -12.02 -27.61 27.21
C GLN A 445 -10.99 -27.46 26.09
N ILE A 446 -10.31 -26.35 26.02
CA ILE A 446 -9.30 -26.03 25.00
C ILE A 446 -8.07 -25.49 25.68
N ILE A 447 -6.89 -25.94 25.25
CA ILE A 447 -5.60 -25.31 25.61
C ILE A 447 -5.10 -24.64 24.34
N MET A 448 -4.81 -23.33 24.42
CA MET A 448 -4.21 -22.57 23.33
C MET A 448 -2.80 -22.11 23.74
N LEU A 449 -1.79 -22.56 23.00
CA LEU A 449 -0.42 -22.09 23.15
C LEU A 449 -0.19 -20.94 22.15
N PRO A 450 -0.11 -19.69 22.60
CA PRO A 450 0.06 -18.57 21.69
C PRO A 450 1.46 -18.54 21.08
N GLY A 451 1.58 -17.91 19.91
CA GLY A 451 2.85 -17.66 19.26
C GLY A 451 3.64 -16.48 19.83
N GLY A 452 4.79 -16.19 19.26
CA GLY A 452 5.63 -15.03 19.60
C GLY A 452 7.00 -15.11 18.93
N PHE A 453 7.61 -13.96 18.68
CA PHE A 453 8.93 -13.82 18.05
C PHE A 453 10.05 -13.57 19.07
N SER A 454 9.97 -14.10 20.23
CA SER A 454 11.14 -13.97 21.09
C SER A 454 12.27 -14.84 20.55
N ALA A 455 13.49 -14.62 21.03
CA ALA A 455 14.64 -15.52 20.91
C ALA A 455 14.28 -17.00 21.15
N GLY A 456 13.03 -17.34 20.93
CA GLY A 456 12.28 -18.47 21.29
C GLY A 456 12.23 -19.58 20.30
N ASP A 457 12.43 -19.31 19.05
CA ASP A 457 12.31 -20.31 17.99
C ASP A 457 13.60 -21.12 17.78
N GLU A 458 14.69 -20.65 18.36
CA GLU A 458 15.99 -21.35 18.34
C GLU A 458 16.16 -22.28 19.57
N PRO A 459 17.17 -23.19 19.59
CA PRO A 459 17.28 -24.28 20.56
C PRO A 459 17.09 -23.92 22.03
N ASP A 460 17.31 -22.67 22.40
CA ASP A 460 17.21 -22.20 23.78
C ASP A 460 15.97 -21.34 24.08
N GLY A 461 15.01 -21.32 23.16
CA GLY A 461 13.85 -20.45 23.23
C GLY A 461 12.65 -20.93 24.03
N SER A 462 11.54 -20.17 23.95
CA SER A 462 10.30 -20.44 24.69
C SER A 462 9.71 -21.81 24.41
N GLY A 463 9.89 -22.36 23.21
CA GLY A 463 9.45 -23.71 22.86
C GLY A 463 10.08 -24.79 23.73
N LYS A 464 11.37 -24.68 24.05
CA LYS A 464 12.07 -25.59 24.98
C LYS A 464 11.53 -25.50 26.40
N PHE A 465 11.23 -24.28 26.86
CA PHE A 465 10.66 -24.06 28.17
C PHE A 465 9.22 -24.59 28.25
N ILE A 466 8.40 -24.35 27.24
CA ILE A 466 7.05 -24.92 27.13
C ILE A 466 7.09 -26.45 27.20
N ALA A 467 7.94 -27.09 26.37
CA ALA A 467 8.08 -28.55 26.37
C ALA A 467 8.52 -29.07 27.74
N THR A 468 9.41 -28.38 28.44
CA THR A 468 9.86 -28.75 29.79
C THR A 468 8.71 -28.67 30.81
N MET A 469 7.92 -27.60 30.76
CA MET A 469 6.74 -27.43 31.63
C MET A 469 5.68 -28.52 31.40
N PHE A 470 5.37 -28.83 30.15
CA PHE A 470 4.39 -29.86 29.81
C PHE A 470 4.87 -31.29 30.09
N ARG A 471 6.19 -31.50 30.28
CA ARG A 471 6.73 -32.77 30.77
C ARG A 471 6.59 -32.93 32.30
N ASN A 472 6.18 -31.88 33.02
CA ASN A 472 5.90 -32.02 34.45
C ASN A 472 4.76 -33.04 34.67
N PRO A 473 4.92 -34.08 35.50
CA PRO A 473 3.93 -35.16 35.64
C PRO A 473 2.52 -34.66 35.93
N ARG A 474 2.39 -33.63 36.81
CA ARG A 474 1.08 -33.07 37.22
C ARG A 474 0.39 -32.36 36.06
N ILE A 475 1.15 -31.63 35.23
CA ILE A 475 0.62 -30.94 34.03
C ILE A 475 0.27 -31.97 32.96
N ALA A 476 1.16 -32.94 32.72
CA ALA A 476 0.92 -34.00 31.75
C ALA A 476 -0.33 -34.83 32.07
N GLU A 477 -0.54 -35.16 33.38
CA GLU A 477 -1.75 -35.81 33.85
C GLU A 477 -3.02 -35.00 33.53
N ALA A 478 -3.02 -33.70 33.86
CA ALA A 478 -4.14 -32.80 33.61
C ALA A 478 -4.47 -32.67 32.09
N VAL A 479 -3.43 -32.67 31.25
CA VAL A 479 -3.59 -32.64 29.79
C VAL A 479 -4.19 -33.97 29.30
N ASN A 480 -3.70 -35.11 29.77
CA ASN A 480 -4.25 -36.43 29.41
C ASN A 480 -5.69 -36.55 29.86
N GLU A 481 -6.05 -36.13 31.09
CA GLU A 481 -7.44 -36.09 31.55
C GLU A 481 -8.32 -35.22 30.61
N LEU A 482 -7.81 -34.11 30.13
CA LEU A 482 -8.54 -33.27 29.18
C LEU A 482 -8.78 -34.01 27.86
N MET A 483 -7.72 -34.61 27.29
CA MET A 483 -7.77 -35.24 25.97
C MET A 483 -8.62 -36.54 25.98
N GLU A 484 -8.55 -37.35 27.04
CA GLU A 484 -9.20 -38.65 27.09
C GLU A 484 -10.64 -38.59 27.62
N GLN A 485 -10.97 -37.67 28.49
CA GLN A 485 -12.25 -37.67 29.20
C GLN A 485 -13.17 -36.50 28.85
N ARG A 486 -12.65 -35.45 28.23
CA ARG A 486 -13.40 -34.19 28.05
C ARG A 486 -13.28 -33.57 26.66
N ALA A 487 -12.41 -34.09 25.78
CA ALA A 487 -12.26 -33.65 24.40
C ALA A 487 -13.30 -34.25 23.45
#